data_4c4fcbe672a26b10f62554bcb196ef1b
#
_entry.id   4c4fcbe672a26b10f62554bcb196ef1b
#
_cell.length_a   1.000
_cell.length_b   1.000
_cell.length_c   1.000
_cell.angle_alpha   90.00
_cell.angle_beta   90.00
_cell.angle_gamma   90.00
#
_symmetry.space_group_name_H-M   'P 1'
#
loop_
_entity.id
_entity.type
_entity.pdbx_description
1 polymer ?
#
loop_
_entity_poly.entity_id
_entity_poly.type
_entity_poly.pdbx_seq_one_letter_code
_entity_poly.pdbx_strand_id
1 'polypeptide(L)'
;MTVTHTFAIPTERLRIVLGGAVQGVGFRPAIYRLAEKLHVAGWVRYSGTGVEIEVEGNSEQVSDFLNILRRKRPPAAVVTTEEVSRIAPAGAKWFEILPSEEIA
;
A
#
# COMPACT_ATOMS: atom_id res chain seq x y z
N MET A 1 -14.80 -7.36 -36.00
CA MET A 1 -14.78 -7.29 -35.29
C MET A 1 -14.30 -6.60 -34.66
N THR A 2 -14.36 -6.28 -34.20
CA THR A 2 -13.93 -5.68 -33.58
C THR A 2 -13.82 -5.78 -32.40
N VAL A 3 -13.18 -5.96 -31.98
CA VAL A 3 -13.01 -6.19 -30.97
C VAL A 3 -12.73 -5.31 -30.20
N THR A 4 -13.28 -5.12 -29.59
CA THR A 4 -13.18 -4.34 -28.84
C THR A 4 -12.76 -4.65 -27.72
N HIS A 5 -12.01 -4.71 -27.37
CA HIS A 5 -11.65 -4.96 -26.31
C HIS A 5 -10.91 -4.15 -25.69
N THR A 6 -11.26 -4.14 -25.16
CA THR A 6 -10.87 -3.71 -23.94
C THR A 6 -9.90 -4.59 -23.41
N PHE A 7 -8.80 -4.16 -23.49
CA PHE A 7 -7.85 -4.81 -22.82
C PHE A 7 -7.87 -4.30 -21.46
N ALA A 8 -8.73 -4.84 -20.68
CA ALA A 8 -8.74 -4.50 -19.29
C ALA A 8 -7.40 -4.88 -18.73
N ILE A 9 -6.65 -3.93 -18.30
CA ILE A 9 -5.42 -4.20 -17.57
C ILE A 9 -5.83 -4.84 -16.27
N PRO A 10 -5.34 -6.05 -15.96
CA PRO A 10 -5.72 -6.70 -14.72
C PRO A 10 -5.37 -5.85 -13.51
N THR A 11 -6.29 -5.77 -12.59
CA THR A 11 -6.10 -5.06 -11.34
C THR A 11 -5.61 -6.05 -10.29
N GLU A 12 -4.60 -5.66 -9.55
CA GLU A 12 -4.05 -6.45 -8.46
C GLU A 12 -4.17 -5.68 -7.16
N ARG A 13 -4.25 -6.42 -6.06
CA ARG A 13 -4.26 -5.81 -4.73
C ARG A 13 -3.28 -6.54 -3.84
N LEU A 14 -2.41 -5.79 -3.17
CA LEU A 14 -1.46 -6.34 -2.22
C LEU A 14 -1.79 -5.85 -0.83
N ARG A 15 -1.61 -6.74 0.14
CA ARG A 15 -1.61 -6.38 1.54
C ARG A 15 -0.17 -6.45 2.03
N ILE A 16 0.29 -5.37 2.65
CA ILE A 16 1.66 -5.24 3.15
C ILE A 16 1.58 -4.89 4.62
N VAL A 17 2.27 -5.65 5.46
CA VAL A 17 2.31 -5.39 6.89
C VAL A 17 3.77 -5.22 7.29
N LEU A 18 4.11 -4.07 7.84
CA LEU A 18 5.46 -3.76 8.29
C LEU A 18 5.45 -3.68 9.81
N GLY A 19 6.30 -4.47 10.44
CA GLY A 19 6.46 -4.45 11.89
C GLY A 19 7.79 -3.85 12.29
N GLY A 20 7.90 -3.41 13.54
CA GLY A 20 9.10 -2.82 14.08
C GLY A 20 8.82 -1.44 14.65
N ALA A 21 9.85 -0.59 14.70
CA ALA A 21 9.70 0.78 15.17
C ALA A 21 9.21 1.64 14.02
N VAL A 22 7.90 1.58 13.74
CA VAL A 22 7.30 2.19 12.56
C VAL A 22 6.25 3.25 12.86
N GLN A 23 5.81 3.36 14.11
CA GLN A 23 4.82 4.37 14.48
C GLN A 23 5.51 5.67 14.86
N GLY A 24 4.83 6.80 14.55
CA GLY A 24 5.34 8.10 14.92
C GLY A 24 6.52 8.58 14.11
N VAL A 25 6.84 7.94 13.00
CA VAL A 25 8.02 8.27 12.19
C VAL A 25 7.66 8.77 10.79
N GLY A 26 6.38 9.07 10.55
CA GLY A 26 5.96 9.66 9.29
C GLY A 26 5.64 8.67 8.18
N PHE A 27 5.38 7.41 8.51
CA PHE A 27 5.05 6.41 7.50
C PHE A 27 3.76 6.73 6.75
N ARG A 28 2.70 7.09 7.48
CA ARG A 28 1.40 7.28 6.82
C ARG A 28 1.43 8.40 5.77
N PRO A 29 1.94 9.59 6.06
CA PRO A 29 2.00 10.62 5.01
C PRO A 29 2.96 10.26 3.88
N ALA A 30 4.07 9.57 4.18
CA ALA A 30 5.01 9.15 3.14
C ALA A 30 4.35 8.16 2.19
N ILE A 31 3.59 7.21 2.74
CA ILE A 31 2.89 6.20 1.94
C ILE A 31 1.77 6.85 1.12
N TYR A 32 1.06 7.81 1.72
CA TYR A 32 0.00 8.53 1.01
C TYR A 32 0.59 9.25 -0.22
N ARG A 33 1.70 9.96 -0.04
CA ARG A 33 2.33 10.67 -1.15
C ARG A 33 2.81 9.72 -2.24
N LEU A 34 3.35 8.56 -1.85
CA LEU A 34 3.79 7.57 -2.81
C LEU A 34 2.62 7.00 -3.59
N ALA A 35 1.52 6.71 -2.91
CA ALA A 35 0.33 6.19 -3.56
C ALA A 35 -0.24 7.18 -4.57
N GLU A 36 -0.28 8.47 -4.20
CA GLU A 36 -0.74 9.51 -5.10
C GLU A 36 0.15 9.61 -6.33
N LYS A 37 1.45 9.56 -6.13
CA LYS A 37 2.41 9.66 -7.22
C LYS A 37 2.26 8.51 -8.20
N LEU A 38 1.99 7.32 -7.71
CA LEU A 38 1.88 6.12 -8.55
C LEU A 38 0.46 5.83 -8.98
N HIS A 39 -0.50 6.64 -8.54
CA HIS A 39 -1.92 6.49 -8.88
C HIS A 39 -2.47 5.12 -8.46
N VAL A 40 -2.06 4.63 -7.29
CA VAL A 40 -2.65 3.42 -6.72
C VAL A 40 -3.70 3.80 -5.71
N ALA A 41 -4.70 2.93 -5.55
CA ALA A 41 -5.76 3.10 -4.58
C ALA A 41 -5.51 2.20 -3.38
N GLY A 42 -6.27 2.38 -2.32
CA GLY A 42 -6.15 1.55 -1.14
C GLY A 42 -6.12 2.37 0.14
N TRP A 43 -5.32 1.92 1.12
CA TRP A 43 -5.27 2.62 2.40
C TRP A 43 -4.03 2.24 3.19
N VAL A 44 -3.73 3.06 4.18
CA VAL A 44 -2.68 2.80 5.15
C VAL A 44 -3.19 3.16 6.54
N ARG A 45 -2.81 2.36 7.54
CA ARG A 45 -3.12 2.66 8.95
C ARG A 45 -2.08 2.05 9.86
N TYR A 46 -1.97 2.61 11.07
CA TYR A 46 -1.22 1.94 12.12
C TYR A 46 -2.13 0.93 12.82
N SER A 47 -1.54 -0.16 13.28
CA SER A 47 -2.24 -1.18 14.05
C SER A 47 -1.35 -1.65 15.19
N GLY A 48 -1.85 -2.57 15.99
CA GLY A 48 -1.04 -3.13 17.06
C GLY A 48 0.16 -3.91 16.59
N THR A 49 0.18 -4.31 15.30
CA THR A 49 1.29 -5.07 14.74
C THR A 49 2.24 -4.22 13.91
N GLY A 50 1.92 -2.95 13.68
CA GLY A 50 2.79 -2.06 12.92
C GLY A 50 2.02 -1.20 11.93
N VAL A 51 2.52 -1.11 10.70
CA VAL A 51 1.85 -0.38 9.62
C VAL A 51 1.22 -1.39 8.68
N GLU A 52 -0.08 -1.23 8.45
CA GLU A 52 -0.83 -2.05 7.51
C GLU A 52 -1.16 -1.22 6.29
N ILE A 53 -0.94 -1.80 5.12
CA ILE A 53 -1.16 -1.12 3.85
C ILE A 53 -1.88 -2.06 2.91
N GLU A 54 -2.87 -1.55 2.18
CA GLU A 54 -3.39 -2.27 1.03
C GLU A 54 -3.30 -1.35 -0.17
N VAL A 55 -2.77 -1.86 -1.29
CA VAL A 55 -2.63 -1.07 -2.50
C VAL A 55 -3.21 -1.83 -3.67
N GLU A 56 -3.89 -1.11 -4.53
CA GLU A 56 -4.59 -1.69 -5.68
C GLU A 56 -4.28 -0.86 -6.92
N GLY A 57 -3.96 -1.55 -8.01
CA GLY A 57 -3.66 -0.93 -9.29
C GLY A 57 -3.26 -2.00 -10.28
N ASN A 58 -2.70 -1.60 -11.41
CA ASN A 58 -2.18 -2.62 -12.33
C ASN A 58 -0.88 -3.20 -11.78
N SER A 59 -0.42 -4.26 -12.40
CA SER A 59 0.75 -4.99 -11.92
C SER A 59 1.98 -4.08 -11.77
N GLU A 60 2.20 -3.21 -12.74
CA GLU A 60 3.36 -2.32 -12.71
C GLU A 60 3.27 -1.31 -11.58
N GLN A 61 2.09 -0.71 -11.40
CA GLN A 61 1.88 0.28 -10.33
C GLN A 61 2.11 -0.32 -8.95
N VAL A 62 1.55 -1.50 -8.73
CA VAL A 62 1.64 -2.18 -7.44
C VAL A 62 3.07 -2.62 -7.18
N SER A 63 3.75 -3.13 -8.20
CA SER A 63 5.14 -3.54 -8.10
C SER A 63 6.06 -2.35 -7.81
N ASP A 64 5.84 -1.24 -8.50
CA ASP A 64 6.63 -0.03 -8.25
C ASP A 64 6.42 0.49 -6.84
N PHE A 65 5.17 0.46 -6.36
CA PHE A 65 4.86 0.88 -5.02
C PHE A 65 5.68 0.08 -4.00
N LEU A 66 5.66 -1.23 -4.11
CA LEU A 66 6.38 -2.09 -3.18
C LEU A 66 7.88 -1.85 -3.23
N ASN A 67 8.43 -1.73 -4.45
CA ASN A 67 9.87 -1.52 -4.62
C ASN A 67 10.31 -0.19 -4.03
N ILE A 68 9.57 0.88 -4.27
CA ILE A 68 9.92 2.19 -3.75
C ILE A 68 9.73 2.22 -2.24
N LEU A 69 8.67 1.61 -1.73
CA LEU A 69 8.43 1.51 -0.30
C LEU A 69 9.63 0.85 0.41
N ARG A 70 10.18 -0.21 -0.19
CA ARG A 70 11.33 -0.90 0.39
C ARG A 70 12.59 -0.04 0.39
N ARG A 71 12.76 0.83 -0.60
CA ARG A 71 13.96 1.64 -0.72
C ARG A 71 13.87 2.97 0.00
N LYS A 72 12.67 3.53 0.14
CA LYS A 72 12.51 4.90 0.66
C LYS A 72 11.62 4.90 1.87
N ARG A 73 12.14 4.38 2.96
CA ARG A 73 11.44 4.41 4.24
C ARG A 73 11.82 5.67 5.00
N PRO A 74 10.93 6.16 5.88
CA PRO A 74 11.31 7.29 6.75
C PRO A 74 12.60 6.97 7.50
N PRO A 75 13.53 7.92 7.62
CA PRO A 75 14.85 7.62 8.20
C PRO A 75 14.79 7.09 9.62
N ALA A 76 13.80 7.49 10.41
CA ALA A 76 13.70 7.04 11.80
C ALA A 76 13.02 5.67 11.93
N ALA A 77 12.52 5.11 10.84
CA ALA A 77 11.83 3.83 10.90
C ALA A 77 12.81 2.68 10.96
N VAL A 78 12.48 1.68 11.78
CA VAL A 78 13.22 0.42 11.82
C VAL A 78 12.22 -0.68 11.54
N VAL A 79 12.30 -1.27 10.35
CA VAL A 79 11.39 -2.33 9.92
C VAL A 79 12.05 -3.66 10.19
N THR A 80 11.45 -4.45 11.07
CA THR A 80 12.00 -5.75 11.44
C THR A 80 11.26 -6.90 10.75
N THR A 81 10.02 -6.67 10.34
CA THR A 81 9.25 -7.70 9.63
C THR A 81 8.50 -7.06 8.47
N GLU A 82 8.34 -7.84 7.42
CA GLU A 82 7.57 -7.42 6.26
C GLU A 82 6.80 -8.63 5.76
N GLU A 83 5.49 -8.51 5.69
CA GLU A 83 4.64 -9.55 5.12
C GLU A 83 3.90 -8.97 3.94
N VAL A 84 3.98 -9.65 2.81
CA VAL A 84 3.32 -9.21 1.59
C VAL A 84 2.46 -10.38 1.09
N SER A 85 1.20 -10.10 0.85
CA SER A 85 0.31 -11.11 0.28
C SER A 85 -0.56 -10.49 -0.80
N ARG A 86 -0.90 -11.31 -1.78
CA ARG A 86 -1.82 -10.89 -2.82
C ARG A 86 -3.23 -11.22 -2.37
N ILE A 87 -4.11 -10.24 -2.45
CA ILE A 87 -5.50 -10.40 -2.05
C ILE A 87 -6.40 -9.99 -3.20
N ALA A 88 -7.69 -10.27 -3.08
CA ALA A 88 -8.63 -9.96 -4.14
C ALA A 88 -8.80 -8.44 -4.28
N PRO A 89 -8.86 -7.92 -5.50
CA PRO A 89 -9.18 -6.51 -5.70
C PRO A 89 -10.53 -6.14 -5.10
N ALA A 90 -10.60 -4.95 -4.55
CA ALA A 90 -11.80 -4.46 -3.89
C ALA A 90 -12.51 -3.36 -4.67
N GLY A 91 -11.94 -2.91 -5.79
CA GLY A 91 -12.52 -1.83 -6.57
C GLY A 91 -12.28 -0.46 -5.95
N ALA A 92 -11.20 -0.32 -5.19
CA ALA A 92 -10.87 0.96 -4.57
C ALA A 92 -10.60 2.01 -5.63
N LYS A 93 -11.02 3.26 -5.38
CA LYS A 93 -10.89 4.35 -6.33
C LYS A 93 -9.91 5.42 -5.92
N TRP A 94 -9.56 5.49 -4.65
CA TRP A 94 -8.59 6.47 -4.15
C TRP A 94 -7.81 5.86 -3.00
N PHE A 95 -6.78 6.58 -2.55
CA PHE A 95 -5.97 6.14 -1.43
C PHE A 95 -6.34 6.95 -0.19
N GLU A 96 -6.43 6.27 0.96
CA GLU A 96 -6.87 6.88 2.20
C GLU A 96 -5.89 6.58 3.34
N ILE A 97 -5.77 7.53 4.25
CA ILE A 97 -5.13 7.27 5.54
C ILE A 97 -6.25 6.99 6.52
N LEU A 98 -6.28 5.78 7.05
CA LEU A 98 -7.31 5.39 8.00
C LEU A 98 -6.85 5.67 9.43
N PRO A 99 -7.81 5.83 10.35
CA PRO A 99 -7.45 5.97 11.76
C PRO A 99 -6.68 4.75 12.25
N SER A 100 -5.82 4.97 13.24
CA SER A 100 -5.11 3.86 13.86
C SER A 100 -6.11 2.88 14.46
N GLU A 101 -5.81 1.59 14.30
CA GLU A 101 -6.61 0.56 14.92
C GLU A 101 -6.24 0.54 16.40
N GLU A 102 -7.23 0.80 17.25
CA GLU A 102 -6.96 0.78 18.67
C GLU A 102 -7.38 -0.56 19.24
N ILE A 103 -6.45 -1.15 19.95
CA ILE A 103 -6.73 -2.39 20.64
C ILE A 103 -7.10 -1.99 22.05
N ALA A 104 -8.33 -2.15 22.36
CA ALA A 104 -8.83 -1.81 23.69
C ALA A 104 -8.30 -2.82 24.71
#